data_c0af46fafa3f8cb23e51179ab218656d
#
_entry.id   c0af46fafa3f8cb23e51179ab218656d
#
_cell.length_a   1.000
_cell.length_b   1.000
_cell.length_c   1.000
_cell.angle_alpha   90.00
_cell.angle_beta   90.00
_cell.angle_gamma   90.00
#
_symmetry.space_group_name_H-M   'P 1'
#
loop_
_entity.id
_entity.type
_entity.pdbx_description
1 polymer ?
#
loop_
_entity_poly.entity_id
_entity_poly.type
_entity_poly.pdbx_seq_one_letter_code
_entity_poly.pdbx_strand_id
1 'polypeptide(L)'
;MALALIAATCSPGGGPVISNFRCPVDGSSYTDSYGPRGSGFHYGIDMLAPTGTTTWAVKSGNVHYTLESAGGLVAYLSAVDGNVYYYAHMSEIIGGADRGVGQGEPIGRVGETGNATAPHLHFEIRLGGVNGERTNPYATLRNAGC
;
A
#
# COMPACT_ATOMS: atom_id res chain seq x y z
N MET A 1 24.57 -24.62 -0.61
CA MET A 1 23.55 -23.62 -0.99
C MET A 1 22.19 -24.12 -0.54
N ALA A 2 21.69 -23.61 0.55
CA ALA A 2 20.35 -23.97 1.02
C ALA A 2 19.33 -23.12 0.27
N LEU A 3 18.54 -23.75 -0.61
CA LEU A 3 17.34 -23.11 -1.14
C LEU A 3 16.37 -22.93 0.04
N ALA A 4 16.17 -21.69 0.43
CA ALA A 4 15.08 -21.38 1.36
C ALA A 4 13.76 -21.62 0.60
N LEU A 5 13.09 -22.73 0.90
CA LEU A 5 11.72 -22.96 0.47
C LEU A 5 10.87 -21.90 1.16
N ILE A 6 10.45 -20.88 0.41
CA ILE A 6 9.40 -19.98 0.87
C ILE A 6 8.13 -20.82 0.86
N ALA A 7 7.70 -21.28 2.04
CA ALA A 7 6.41 -21.92 2.19
C ALA A 7 5.35 -20.85 1.88
N ALA A 8 4.72 -20.96 0.72
CA ALA A 8 3.52 -20.21 0.40
C ALA A 8 2.42 -20.70 1.34
N THR A 9 2.23 -20.03 2.47
CA THR A 9 1.07 -20.25 3.30
C THR A 9 -0.13 -19.67 2.58
N CYS A 10 -1.02 -20.52 2.07
CA CYS A 10 -2.34 -20.10 1.60
C CYS A 10 -3.09 -19.50 2.77
N SER A 11 -3.11 -18.18 2.85
CA SER A 11 -3.98 -17.45 3.76
C SER A 11 -5.41 -17.47 3.23
N PRO A 12 -6.46 -17.55 4.08
CA PRO A 12 -7.82 -17.35 3.64
C PRO A 12 -7.98 -15.91 3.14
N GLY A 13 -8.00 -15.72 1.83
CA GLY A 13 -8.01 -14.41 1.19
C GLY A 13 -7.09 -14.32 -0.03
N GLY A 14 -6.28 -15.36 -0.29
CA GLY A 14 -5.43 -15.49 -1.47
C GLY A 14 -4.33 -14.45 -1.57
N GLY A 15 -3.20 -14.85 -2.07
CA GLY A 15 -2.04 -14.01 -2.31
C GLY A 15 -0.87 -14.30 -1.38
N PRO A 16 0.35 -13.95 -1.81
CA PRO A 16 1.55 -14.17 -1.02
C PRO A 16 1.58 -13.29 0.22
N VAL A 17 2.18 -13.78 1.30
CA VAL A 17 2.53 -12.98 2.47
C VAL A 17 3.94 -12.44 2.27
N ILE A 18 4.07 -11.13 2.21
CA ILE A 18 5.37 -10.45 2.09
C ILE A 18 5.88 -10.20 3.50
N SER A 19 7.04 -10.78 3.82
CA SER A 19 7.69 -10.62 5.11
C SER A 19 8.55 -9.35 5.18
N ASN A 20 9.03 -9.01 6.39
CA ASN A 20 9.85 -7.82 6.63
C ASN A 20 9.17 -6.56 6.05
N PHE A 21 7.98 -6.30 6.56
CA PHE A 21 7.05 -5.32 6.02
C PHE A 21 6.67 -4.29 7.09
N ARG A 22 6.76 -3.03 6.78
CA ARG A 22 6.34 -1.93 7.65
C ARG A 22 4.88 -1.57 7.34
N CYS A 23 4.03 -1.39 8.35
CA CYS A 23 2.67 -0.89 8.13
C CYS A 23 2.68 0.42 7.35
N PRO A 24 1.87 0.58 6.31
CA PRO A 24 1.81 1.84 5.56
C PRO A 24 1.19 2.97 6.37
N VAL A 25 0.32 2.66 7.31
CA VAL A 25 -0.30 3.59 8.26
C VAL A 25 -0.55 2.86 9.58
N ASP A 26 -0.28 3.53 10.69
CA ASP A 26 -0.48 2.94 12.02
C ASP A 26 -1.89 3.25 12.56
N GLY A 27 -2.44 2.34 13.36
CA GLY A 27 -3.68 2.56 14.10
C GLY A 27 -4.92 2.67 13.23
N SER A 28 -4.88 2.20 11.98
CA SER A 28 -6.02 2.25 11.08
C SER A 28 -7.05 1.15 11.35
N SER A 29 -8.28 1.40 10.92
CA SER A 29 -9.32 0.38 10.81
C SER A 29 -9.56 0.04 9.35
N TYR A 30 -9.78 -1.23 9.03
CA TYR A 30 -10.10 -1.64 7.67
C TYR A 30 -11.59 -1.42 7.41
N THR A 31 -11.92 -0.63 6.37
CA THR A 31 -13.31 -0.29 6.02
C THR A 31 -13.80 -0.94 4.74
N ASP A 32 -12.90 -1.25 3.83
CA ASP A 32 -13.20 -1.98 2.59
C ASP A 32 -12.06 -2.93 2.26
N SER A 33 -12.41 -4.14 1.86
CA SER A 33 -11.47 -5.21 1.60
C SER A 33 -11.20 -5.40 0.11
N TYR A 34 -10.09 -6.05 -0.20
CA TYR A 34 -9.79 -6.52 -1.56
C TYR A 34 -10.85 -7.51 -2.03
N GLY A 35 -11.38 -7.31 -3.23
CA GLY A 35 -12.33 -8.24 -3.83
C GLY A 35 -13.42 -7.58 -4.68
N PRO A 36 -14.37 -8.40 -5.17
CA PRO A 36 -15.50 -7.90 -5.93
C PRO A 36 -16.36 -6.95 -5.10
N ARG A 37 -16.83 -5.85 -5.71
CA ARG A 37 -17.82 -4.96 -5.12
C ARG A 37 -18.70 -4.33 -6.21
N GLY A 38 -20.03 -4.45 -6.05
CA GLY A 38 -20.97 -3.95 -7.04
C GLY A 38 -20.69 -4.52 -8.43
N SER A 39 -20.53 -3.65 -9.43
CA SER A 39 -20.18 -4.01 -10.81
C SER A 39 -18.66 -4.02 -11.08
N GLY A 40 -17.84 -3.79 -10.04
CA GLY A 40 -16.40 -3.64 -10.17
C GLY A 40 -15.61 -4.52 -9.22
N PHE A 41 -14.33 -4.16 -9.06
CA PHE A 41 -13.38 -4.86 -8.22
C PHE A 41 -12.55 -3.85 -7.42
N HIS A 42 -12.38 -4.09 -6.11
CA HIS A 42 -11.51 -3.32 -5.25
C HIS A 42 -10.13 -3.98 -5.17
N TYR A 43 -9.12 -3.34 -5.74
CA TYR A 43 -7.78 -3.92 -5.90
C TYR A 43 -6.84 -3.67 -4.73
N GLY A 44 -7.32 -3.10 -3.65
CA GLY A 44 -6.54 -2.79 -2.48
C GLY A 44 -7.32 -2.99 -1.19
N ILE A 45 -6.79 -2.44 -0.12
CA ILE A 45 -7.47 -2.34 1.17
C ILE A 45 -7.57 -0.88 1.54
N ASP A 46 -8.76 -0.47 1.99
CA ASP A 46 -8.99 0.86 2.53
C ASP A 46 -8.74 0.86 4.05
N MET A 47 -7.75 1.63 4.45
CA MET A 47 -7.31 1.76 5.84
C MET A 47 -7.74 3.11 6.37
N LEU A 48 -8.82 3.12 7.17
CA LEU A 48 -9.40 4.33 7.73
C LEU A 48 -8.45 4.94 8.77
N ALA A 49 -8.12 6.20 8.57
CA ALA A 49 -7.31 7.00 9.49
C ALA A 49 -7.60 8.48 9.28
N PRO A 50 -7.45 9.33 10.31
CA PRO A 50 -7.69 10.77 10.15
C PRO A 50 -6.78 11.41 9.10
N THR A 51 -7.29 12.42 8.40
CA THR A 51 -6.48 13.28 7.52
C THR A 51 -5.27 13.81 8.29
N GLY A 52 -4.09 13.72 7.68
CA GLY A 52 -2.84 14.15 8.29
C GLY A 52 -2.05 13.02 8.97
N THR A 53 -2.63 11.83 9.13
CA THR A 53 -1.91 10.66 9.67
C THR A 53 -0.75 10.30 8.73
N THR A 54 0.42 10.09 9.28
CA THR A 54 1.63 9.77 8.50
C THR A 54 1.50 8.43 7.79
N THR A 55 1.89 8.40 6.51
CA THR A 55 2.07 7.18 5.74
C THR A 55 3.55 6.86 5.62
N TRP A 56 3.90 5.58 5.78
CA TRP A 56 5.26 5.11 5.89
C TRP A 56 5.64 4.21 4.71
N ALA A 57 6.90 4.27 4.29
CA ALA A 57 7.43 3.35 3.29
C ALA A 57 7.43 1.92 3.83
N VAL A 58 6.66 1.03 3.21
CA VAL A 58 6.52 -0.38 3.64
C VAL A 58 7.79 -1.20 3.38
N LYS A 59 8.61 -0.76 2.43
CA LYS A 59 9.90 -1.31 2.01
C LYS A 59 10.83 -0.17 1.63
N SER A 60 12.14 -0.45 1.57
CA SER A 60 13.09 0.46 0.92
C SER A 60 12.89 0.46 -0.59
N GLY A 61 13.11 1.58 -1.23
CA GLY A 61 12.97 1.72 -2.68
C GLY A 61 12.98 3.17 -3.14
N ASN A 62 12.32 3.42 -4.27
CA ASN A 62 12.16 4.76 -4.83
C ASN A 62 10.67 5.11 -4.86
N VAL A 63 10.31 6.26 -4.31
CA VAL A 63 8.94 6.77 -4.32
C VAL A 63 8.76 7.79 -5.43
N HIS A 64 7.69 7.64 -6.20
CA HIS A 64 7.23 8.55 -7.23
C HIS A 64 5.83 9.05 -6.89
N TYR A 65 5.61 10.36 -6.95
CA TYR A 65 4.34 11.00 -6.67
C TYR A 65 3.69 11.54 -7.93
N THR A 66 2.38 11.40 -8.02
CA THR A 66 1.59 11.99 -9.12
C THR A 66 0.16 12.26 -8.68
N LEU A 67 -0.59 12.93 -9.53
CA LEU A 67 -2.02 13.17 -9.35
C LEU A 67 -2.81 12.29 -10.33
N GLU A 68 -3.80 11.60 -9.80
CA GLU A 68 -4.72 10.77 -10.58
C GLU A 68 -6.16 11.18 -10.30
N SER A 69 -7.05 11.03 -11.29
CA SER A 69 -8.45 11.43 -11.12
C SER A 69 -9.16 10.59 -10.05
N ALA A 70 -8.96 9.28 -10.05
CA ALA A 70 -9.57 8.39 -9.06
C ALA A 70 -8.79 8.35 -7.76
N GLY A 71 -7.47 8.18 -7.82
CA GLY A 71 -6.61 8.05 -6.64
C GLY A 71 -6.29 9.35 -5.92
N GLY A 72 -6.47 10.49 -6.58
CA GLY A 72 -6.05 11.78 -6.05
C GLY A 72 -4.53 11.92 -6.01
N LEU A 73 -3.98 12.41 -4.91
CA LEU A 73 -2.54 12.41 -4.69
C LEU A 73 -2.08 11.00 -4.34
N VAL A 74 -1.22 10.42 -5.17
CA VAL A 74 -0.77 9.04 -5.03
C VAL A 74 0.75 8.95 -4.95
N ALA A 75 1.23 7.89 -4.31
CA ALA A 75 2.62 7.48 -4.31
C ALA A 75 2.75 6.06 -4.86
N TYR A 76 3.72 5.88 -5.74
CA TYR A 76 4.19 4.58 -6.22
C TYR A 76 5.56 4.31 -5.59
N LEU A 77 5.65 3.31 -4.74
CA LEU A 77 6.91 2.87 -4.16
C LEU A 77 7.42 1.67 -4.94
N SER A 78 8.42 1.89 -5.78
CA SER A 78 9.14 0.82 -6.49
C SER A 78 10.19 0.25 -5.54
N ALA A 79 9.84 -0.88 -4.93
CA ALA A 79 10.60 -1.43 -3.82
C ALA A 79 11.75 -2.34 -4.26
N VAL A 80 12.70 -2.52 -3.36
CA VAL A 80 13.88 -3.38 -3.57
C VAL A 80 13.53 -4.86 -3.76
N ASP A 81 12.34 -5.28 -3.33
CA ASP A 81 11.82 -6.65 -3.54
C ASP A 81 11.24 -6.88 -4.94
N GLY A 82 11.24 -5.86 -5.81
CA GLY A 82 10.70 -5.91 -7.17
C GLY A 82 9.21 -5.64 -7.27
N ASN A 83 8.51 -5.45 -6.18
CA ASN A 83 7.09 -5.10 -6.16
C ASN A 83 6.91 -3.59 -6.16
N VAL A 84 5.71 -3.15 -6.55
CA VAL A 84 5.28 -1.76 -6.41
C VAL A 84 4.16 -1.70 -5.39
N TYR A 85 4.30 -0.78 -4.46
CA TYR A 85 3.29 -0.47 -3.43
C TYR A 85 2.64 0.86 -3.74
N TYR A 86 1.31 0.87 -3.78
CA TYR A 86 0.52 2.02 -4.20
C TYR A 86 -0.24 2.60 -3.01
N TYR A 87 -0.10 3.89 -2.84
CA TYR A 87 -0.72 4.68 -1.76
C TYR A 87 -1.60 5.75 -2.41
N ALA A 88 -2.89 5.76 -2.13
CA ALA A 88 -3.82 6.71 -2.74
C ALA A 88 -4.57 7.57 -1.72
N HIS A 89 -5.21 8.61 -2.24
CA HIS A 89 -6.02 9.60 -1.50
C HIS A 89 -5.24 10.44 -0.50
N MET A 90 -3.92 10.55 -0.65
CA MET A 90 -3.09 11.32 0.27
C MET A 90 -3.41 12.82 0.23
N SER A 91 -3.20 13.51 1.36
CA SER A 91 -3.37 14.96 1.47
C SER A 91 -2.11 15.72 1.14
N GLU A 92 -0.95 15.17 1.46
CA GLU A 92 0.34 15.80 1.19
C GLU A 92 1.49 14.82 1.08
N ILE A 93 2.56 15.27 0.44
CA ILE A 93 3.83 14.57 0.30
C ILE A 93 4.74 14.98 1.46
N ILE A 94 5.45 14.03 2.05
CA ILE A 94 6.56 14.31 2.97
C ILE A 94 7.87 14.11 2.22
N GLY A 95 8.77 15.10 2.31
CA GLY A 95 10.06 15.09 1.61
C GLY A 95 10.07 15.80 0.26
N GLY A 96 8.92 16.27 -0.20
CA GLY A 96 8.76 17.28 -1.25
C GLY A 96 8.91 16.80 -2.70
N ALA A 97 9.47 15.63 -2.97
CA ALA A 97 9.73 15.17 -4.33
C ALA A 97 9.95 13.66 -4.40
N ASP A 98 10.01 13.14 -5.63
CA ASP A 98 10.44 11.76 -5.91
C ASP A 98 11.85 11.55 -5.37
N ARG A 99 12.08 10.42 -4.69
CA ARG A 99 13.36 10.13 -4.05
C ARG A 99 13.50 8.66 -3.66
N GLY A 100 14.72 8.28 -3.33
CA GLY A 100 14.99 7.04 -2.61
C GLY A 100 14.54 7.14 -1.15
N VAL A 101 13.98 6.08 -0.61
CA VAL A 101 13.53 5.99 0.78
C VAL A 101 13.95 4.67 1.40
N GLY A 102 14.22 4.70 2.69
CA GLY A 102 14.38 3.50 3.51
C GLY A 102 13.04 3.01 4.03
N GLN A 103 12.93 1.71 4.30
CA GLN A 103 11.78 1.14 4.98
C GLN A 103 11.50 1.89 6.30
N GLY A 104 10.26 2.31 6.50
CA GLY A 104 9.86 3.05 7.69
C GLY A 104 10.08 4.56 7.61
N GLU A 105 10.60 5.10 6.51
CA GLU A 105 10.62 6.55 6.30
C GLU A 105 9.21 7.09 6.03
N PRO A 106 8.87 8.28 6.55
CA PRO A 106 7.59 8.91 6.22
C PRO A 106 7.60 9.39 4.76
N ILE A 107 6.52 9.11 4.03
CA ILE A 107 6.40 9.47 2.61
C ILE A 107 5.23 10.39 2.30
N GLY A 108 4.24 10.47 3.18
CA GLY A 108 3.07 11.32 2.97
C GLY A 108 2.12 11.28 4.15
N ARG A 109 0.93 11.83 3.92
CA ARG A 109 -0.15 11.88 4.91
C ARG A 109 -1.46 11.43 4.32
N VAL A 110 -2.24 10.71 5.11
CA VAL A 110 -3.61 10.32 4.78
C VAL A 110 -4.46 11.54 4.44
N GLY A 111 -5.34 11.40 3.47
CA GLY A 111 -6.29 12.42 3.08
C GLY A 111 -7.57 11.85 2.50
N GLU A 112 -8.23 12.67 1.70
CA GLU A 112 -9.51 12.39 1.03
C GLU A 112 -9.48 12.80 -0.45
N THR A 113 -8.31 12.93 -1.06
CA THR A 113 -8.19 13.38 -2.45
C THR A 113 -8.67 12.33 -3.43
N GLY A 114 -9.10 12.73 -4.62
CA GLY A 114 -9.67 11.82 -5.61
C GLY A 114 -11.08 11.35 -5.23
N ASN A 115 -11.39 10.10 -5.53
CA ASN A 115 -12.72 9.51 -5.31
C ASN A 115 -12.91 8.96 -3.87
N ALA A 116 -12.43 9.67 -2.87
CA ALA A 116 -12.61 9.29 -1.48
C ALA A 116 -13.82 10.00 -0.86
N THR A 117 -14.62 9.28 -0.06
CA THR A 117 -15.78 9.82 0.65
C THR A 117 -15.53 9.99 2.16
N ALA A 118 -14.40 9.51 2.64
CA ALA A 118 -13.92 9.67 4.00
C ALA A 118 -12.39 9.59 4.01
N PRO A 119 -11.71 10.18 5.01
CA PRO A 119 -10.25 10.05 5.11
C PRO A 119 -9.82 8.60 5.27
N HIS A 120 -9.01 8.11 4.35
CA HIS A 120 -8.43 6.77 4.39
C HIS A 120 -7.20 6.66 3.49
N LEU A 121 -6.40 5.65 3.71
CA LEU A 121 -5.38 5.21 2.77
C LEU A 121 -5.92 4.03 1.97
N HIS A 122 -5.98 4.17 0.64
CA HIS A 122 -6.17 3.03 -0.26
C HIS A 122 -4.79 2.47 -0.59
N PHE A 123 -4.54 1.22 -0.21
CA PHE A 123 -3.24 0.58 -0.33
C PHE A 123 -3.31 -0.66 -1.22
N GLU A 124 -2.40 -0.73 -2.22
CA GLU A 124 -2.28 -1.88 -3.13
C GLU A 124 -0.89 -2.47 -3.11
N ILE A 125 -0.82 -3.77 -3.38
CA ILE A 125 0.41 -4.50 -3.69
C ILE A 125 0.34 -4.95 -5.15
N ARG A 126 1.31 -4.52 -5.95
CA ARG A 126 1.46 -4.88 -7.37
C ARG A 126 2.72 -5.72 -7.54
N LEU A 127 2.54 -6.98 -7.87
CA LEU A 127 3.63 -7.95 -7.95
C LEU A 127 4.47 -7.74 -9.22
N GLY A 128 5.77 -7.58 -9.05
CA GLY A 128 6.72 -7.52 -10.15
C GLY A 128 6.83 -6.19 -10.89
N GLY A 129 6.08 -5.15 -10.49
CA GLY A 129 6.16 -3.82 -11.09
C GLY A 129 4.86 -3.04 -11.09
N VAL A 130 4.89 -1.81 -11.63
CA VAL A 130 3.75 -0.89 -11.64
C VAL A 130 2.53 -1.45 -12.38
N ASN A 131 2.75 -2.25 -13.43
CA ASN A 131 1.70 -2.95 -14.18
C ASN A 131 1.55 -4.42 -13.75
N GLY A 132 2.13 -4.79 -12.62
CA GLY A 132 2.06 -6.13 -12.07
C GLY A 132 0.67 -6.49 -11.58
N GLU A 133 0.43 -7.79 -11.40
CA GLU A 133 -0.80 -8.30 -10.83
C GLU A 133 -1.00 -7.73 -9.43
N ARG A 134 -2.17 -7.15 -9.19
CA ARG A 134 -2.57 -6.71 -7.85
C ARG A 134 -2.99 -7.92 -7.04
N THR A 135 -2.43 -8.04 -5.85
CA THR A 135 -2.76 -9.14 -4.94
C THR A 135 -3.41 -8.61 -3.67
N ASN A 136 -4.15 -9.47 -2.97
CA ASN A 136 -4.81 -9.09 -1.73
C ASN A 136 -3.78 -8.71 -0.65
N PRO A 137 -3.76 -7.46 -0.16
CA PRO A 137 -2.79 -7.03 0.84
C PRO A 137 -3.06 -7.56 2.25
N TYR A 138 -4.23 -8.12 2.52
CA TYR A 138 -4.70 -8.41 3.87
C TYR A 138 -3.72 -9.26 4.69
N ALA A 139 -3.29 -10.39 4.15
CA ALA A 139 -2.40 -11.30 4.87
C ALA A 139 -1.03 -10.67 5.17
N THR A 140 -0.48 -9.92 4.22
CA THR A 140 0.77 -9.16 4.42
C THR A 140 0.63 -8.11 5.52
N LEU A 141 -0.45 -7.34 5.48
CA LEU A 141 -0.72 -6.31 6.49
C LEU A 141 -0.91 -6.92 7.88
N ARG A 142 -1.71 -7.97 7.99
CA ARG A 142 -1.94 -8.64 9.28
C ARG A 142 -0.66 -9.28 9.83
N ASN A 143 0.16 -9.88 8.98
CA ASN A 143 1.45 -10.45 9.40
C ASN A 143 2.42 -9.39 9.91
N ALA A 144 2.33 -8.17 9.39
CA ALA A 144 3.13 -7.02 9.85
C ALA A 144 2.57 -6.37 11.13
N GLY A 145 1.42 -6.80 11.62
CA GLY A 145 0.78 -6.23 12.80
C GLY A 145 -0.07 -4.98 12.53
N CYS A 146 -0.44 -4.80 11.28
CA CYS A 146 -1.27 -3.65 10.89
C CYS A 146 -2.74 -3.81 11.27
#